data_831a2b105d07465244f7fd0c6d5b917d
#
_entry.id   831a2b105d07465244f7fd0c6d5b917d
#
_cell.length_a   1.000
_cell.length_b   1.000
_cell.length_c   1.000
_cell.angle_alpha   90.00
_cell.angle_beta   90.00
_cell.angle_gamma   90.00
#
_symmetry.space_group_name_H-M   'P 1'
#
loop_
_entity.id
_entity.type
_entity.pdbx_description
1 polymer ?
#
loop_
_entity_poly.entity_id
_entity_poly.type
_entity_poly.pdbx_seq_one_letter_code
_entity_poly.pdbx_strand_id
1 'polypeptide(L)'
;MVEIYKRGLLPSAEKFYGAGNRDWQLLEDGDPKHTSRLSKAFKAEKRVEVLEWPANSPDCNPIENVWGLMKARLRQRKITNRFGLIRAIKEEWRSLSVEYSQKLAQSCSKRCQAVLDNNGDWIPY
;
A
#
# COMPACT_ATOMS: atom_id res chain seq x y z
N MET A 1 -4.37 -10.27 -9.87
CA MET A 1 -3.40 -9.90 -8.81
C MET A 1 -1.98 -10.44 -9.10
N VAL A 2 -1.80 -11.70 -9.43
CA VAL A 2 -0.47 -12.31 -9.70
C VAL A 2 0.38 -11.52 -10.71
N GLU A 3 -0.21 -11.01 -11.80
CA GLU A 3 0.53 -10.16 -12.76
C GLU A 3 1.03 -8.84 -12.15
N ILE A 4 0.28 -8.27 -11.20
CA ILE A 4 0.73 -7.07 -10.46
C ILE A 4 1.92 -7.43 -9.57
N TYR A 5 1.88 -8.58 -8.91
CA TYR A 5 3.02 -9.03 -8.10
C TYR A 5 4.26 -9.29 -8.96
N LYS A 6 4.12 -9.95 -10.12
CA LYS A 6 5.23 -10.24 -11.03
C LYS A 6 5.87 -8.98 -11.62
N ARG A 7 5.05 -8.03 -12.07
CA ARG A 7 5.51 -6.86 -12.84
C ARG A 7 5.76 -5.62 -11.97
N GLY A 8 5.18 -5.57 -10.80
CA GLY A 8 5.28 -4.42 -9.89
C GLY A 8 5.99 -4.75 -8.59
N LEU A 9 5.38 -5.61 -7.75
CA LEU A 9 5.88 -5.87 -6.40
C LEU A 9 7.30 -6.43 -6.40
N LEU A 10 7.55 -7.56 -7.06
CA LEU A 10 8.85 -8.22 -7.00
C LEU A 10 9.99 -7.36 -7.58
N PRO A 11 9.86 -6.73 -8.77
CA PRO A 11 10.89 -5.83 -9.26
C PRO A 11 11.13 -4.61 -8.36
N SER A 12 10.07 -4.09 -7.73
CA SER A 12 10.22 -2.98 -6.78
C SER A 12 10.97 -3.42 -5.52
N ALA A 13 10.61 -4.57 -4.95
CA ALA A 13 11.30 -5.11 -3.79
C ALA A 13 12.78 -5.38 -4.08
N GLU A 14 13.11 -5.96 -5.22
CA GLU A 14 14.51 -6.19 -5.64
C GLU A 14 15.28 -4.87 -5.80
N LYS A 15 14.63 -3.83 -6.32
CA LYS A 15 15.24 -2.51 -6.45
C LYS A 15 15.56 -1.86 -5.10
N PHE A 16 14.68 -1.99 -4.11
CA PHE A 16 14.82 -1.29 -2.83
C PHE A 16 15.61 -2.09 -1.78
N TYR A 17 15.49 -3.40 -1.79
CA TYR A 17 16.10 -4.27 -0.77
C TYR A 17 17.27 -5.10 -1.31
N GLY A 18 17.52 -5.07 -2.61
CA GLY A 18 18.56 -5.86 -3.27
C GLY A 18 18.02 -7.17 -3.85
N ALA A 19 18.65 -7.62 -4.93
CA ALA A 19 18.28 -8.87 -5.59
C ALA A 19 18.45 -10.06 -4.66
N GLY A 20 17.41 -10.87 -4.53
CA GLY A 20 17.40 -12.05 -3.67
C GLY A 20 17.20 -11.80 -2.18
N ASN A 21 17.25 -10.54 -1.72
CA ASN A 21 16.92 -10.20 -0.34
C ASN A 21 15.44 -10.45 -0.05
N ARG A 22 15.14 -11.07 1.09
CA ARG A 22 13.79 -11.40 1.56
C ARG A 22 13.49 -10.84 2.95
N ASP A 23 14.32 -9.95 3.47
CA ASP A 23 14.14 -9.28 4.78
C ASP A 23 13.10 -8.15 4.70
N TRP A 24 11.99 -8.43 4.01
CA TRP A 24 10.85 -7.52 3.89
C TRP A 24 9.54 -8.31 3.91
N GLN A 25 8.51 -7.68 4.39
CA GLN A 25 7.17 -8.24 4.45
C GLN A 25 6.20 -7.42 3.61
N LEU A 26 5.25 -8.09 2.99
CA LEU A 26 4.17 -7.46 2.24
C LEU A 26 3.00 -7.16 3.17
N LEU A 27 2.65 -5.89 3.31
CA LEU A 27 1.40 -5.49 3.93
C LEU A 27 0.32 -5.42 2.85
N GLU A 28 -0.74 -6.19 3.02
CA GLU A 28 -1.93 -6.17 2.15
C GLU A 28 -3.21 -6.33 2.98
N ASP A 29 -4.32 -5.85 2.44
CA ASP A 29 -5.62 -6.01 3.07
C ASP A 29 -6.23 -7.41 2.83
N GLY A 30 -7.39 -7.65 3.45
CA GLY A 30 -8.14 -8.89 3.30
C GLY A 30 -8.91 -9.05 1.98
N ASP A 31 -8.71 -8.19 0.97
CA ASP A 31 -9.42 -8.27 -0.31
C ASP A 31 -9.30 -9.69 -0.92
N PRO A 32 -10.38 -10.28 -1.40
CA PRO A 32 -10.37 -11.61 -2.05
C PRO A 32 -9.35 -11.75 -3.18
N LYS A 33 -8.96 -10.67 -3.85
CA LYS A 33 -7.91 -10.69 -4.87
C LYS A 33 -6.54 -11.02 -4.28
N HIS A 34 -6.25 -10.59 -3.05
CA HIS A 34 -5.03 -10.87 -2.33
C HIS A 34 -5.06 -12.25 -1.66
N THR A 35 -6.22 -12.64 -1.15
CA THR A 35 -6.41 -13.88 -0.39
C THR A 35 -6.81 -15.09 -1.23
N SER A 36 -7.04 -14.92 -2.54
CA SER A 36 -7.39 -16.01 -3.45
C SER A 36 -6.34 -17.14 -3.44
N ARG A 37 -6.78 -18.37 -3.70
CA ARG A 37 -5.88 -19.55 -3.80
C ARG A 37 -4.69 -19.31 -4.73
N LEU A 38 -4.94 -18.66 -5.88
CA LEU A 38 -3.90 -18.35 -6.86
C LEU A 38 -2.87 -17.35 -6.31
N SER A 39 -3.33 -16.30 -5.64
CA SER A 39 -2.44 -15.29 -5.04
C SER A 39 -1.62 -15.86 -3.89
N LYS A 40 -2.24 -16.69 -3.03
CA LYS A 40 -1.54 -17.38 -1.94
C LYS A 40 -0.48 -18.33 -2.47
N ALA A 41 -0.80 -19.17 -3.46
CA ALA A 41 0.14 -20.10 -4.07
C ALA A 41 1.34 -19.36 -4.70
N PHE A 42 1.08 -18.26 -5.41
CA PHE A 42 2.14 -17.44 -5.98
C PHE A 42 3.07 -16.83 -4.93
N LYS A 43 2.51 -16.26 -3.86
CA LYS A 43 3.31 -15.69 -2.76
C LYS A 43 4.17 -16.76 -2.09
N ALA A 44 3.61 -17.94 -1.84
CA ALA A 44 4.36 -19.08 -1.29
C ALA A 44 5.50 -19.54 -2.22
N GLU A 45 5.22 -19.69 -3.53
CA GLU A 45 6.24 -20.04 -4.54
C GLU A 45 7.40 -19.02 -4.56
N LYS A 46 7.08 -17.75 -4.48
CA LYS A 46 8.07 -16.65 -4.50
C LYS A 46 8.63 -16.30 -3.13
N ARG A 47 8.26 -17.02 -2.09
CA ARG A 47 8.68 -16.80 -0.69
C ARG A 47 8.42 -15.35 -0.25
N VAL A 48 7.28 -14.80 -0.65
CA VAL A 48 6.82 -13.48 -0.18
C VAL A 48 6.14 -13.67 1.15
N GLU A 49 6.75 -13.14 2.18
CA GLU A 49 6.18 -13.11 3.52
C GLU A 49 5.12 -12.01 3.59
N VAL A 50 3.93 -12.36 4.10
CA VAL A 50 2.83 -11.42 4.28
C VAL A 50 2.72 -11.08 5.74
N LEU A 51 2.74 -9.79 6.05
CA LEU A 51 2.54 -9.31 7.41
C LEU A 51 1.10 -9.62 7.85
N GLU A 52 0.96 -10.27 9.01
CA GLU A 52 -0.34 -10.43 9.64
C GLU A 52 -0.91 -9.05 10.01
N TRP A 53 -2.04 -8.71 9.39
CA TRP A 53 -2.64 -7.40 9.55
C TRP A 53 -4.07 -7.53 10.07
N PRO A 54 -4.47 -6.75 11.08
CA PRO A 54 -5.83 -6.78 11.60
C PRO A 54 -6.85 -6.50 10.50
N ALA A 55 -7.93 -7.28 10.47
CA ALA A 55 -9.03 -7.03 9.55
C ALA A 55 -9.67 -5.66 9.84
N ASN A 56 -10.13 -4.97 8.79
CA ASN A 56 -10.84 -3.70 8.90
C ASN A 56 -10.06 -2.57 9.63
N SER A 57 -8.73 -2.53 9.46
CA SER A 57 -7.87 -1.52 10.07
C SER A 57 -7.21 -0.59 9.03
N PRO A 58 -8.00 0.14 8.22
CA PRO A 58 -7.48 1.07 7.22
C PRO A 58 -6.78 2.27 7.87
N ASP A 59 -7.18 2.67 9.06
CA ASP A 59 -6.60 3.72 9.89
C ASP A 59 -5.14 3.44 10.26
N CYS A 60 -4.77 2.18 10.44
CA CYS A 60 -3.38 1.77 10.64
C CYS A 60 -2.54 1.79 9.37
N ASN A 61 -3.16 1.70 8.17
CA ASN A 61 -2.44 1.59 6.92
C ASN A 61 -2.14 2.98 6.32
N PRO A 62 -0.86 3.43 6.29
CA PRO A 62 -0.52 4.76 5.80
C PRO A 62 -0.82 4.99 4.32
N ILE A 63 -1.03 3.94 3.53
CA ILE A 63 -1.39 4.07 2.11
C ILE A 63 -2.76 4.74 1.93
N GLU A 64 -3.66 4.63 2.91
CA GLU A 64 -4.97 5.27 2.84
C GLU A 64 -4.88 6.80 2.83
N ASN A 65 -3.89 7.36 3.53
CA ASN A 65 -3.61 8.79 3.47
C ASN A 65 -3.10 9.22 2.09
N VAL A 66 -2.29 8.38 1.45
CA VAL A 66 -1.84 8.61 0.07
C VAL A 66 -3.03 8.59 -0.88
N TRP A 67 -3.92 7.59 -0.77
CA TRP A 67 -5.13 7.52 -1.58
C TRP A 67 -6.06 8.71 -1.35
N GLY A 68 -6.23 9.13 -0.09
CA GLY A 68 -7.01 10.32 0.27
C GLY A 68 -6.48 11.58 -0.41
N LEU A 69 -5.16 11.84 -0.29
CA LEU A 69 -4.49 12.98 -0.91
C LEU A 69 -4.62 12.93 -2.44
N MET A 70 -4.34 11.78 -3.06
CA MET A 70 -4.44 11.63 -4.51
C MET A 70 -5.87 11.84 -5.01
N LYS A 71 -6.87 11.27 -4.33
CA LYS A 71 -8.29 11.46 -4.67
C LYS A 71 -8.69 12.95 -4.58
N ALA A 72 -8.25 13.67 -3.55
CA ALA A 72 -8.51 15.09 -3.40
C ALA A 72 -7.92 15.92 -4.56
N ARG A 73 -6.68 15.65 -4.95
CA ARG A 73 -6.00 16.32 -6.07
C ARG A 73 -6.63 15.99 -7.42
N LEU A 74 -6.97 14.72 -7.65
CA LEU A 74 -7.62 14.28 -8.89
C LEU A 74 -9.00 14.90 -9.09
N ARG A 75 -9.77 15.14 -8.02
CA ARG A 75 -11.07 15.83 -8.08
C ARG A 75 -10.97 17.27 -8.63
N GLN A 76 -9.82 17.92 -8.45
CA GLN A 76 -9.59 19.28 -8.96
C GLN A 76 -9.21 19.30 -10.45
N ARG A 77 -8.98 18.16 -11.06
CA ARG A 77 -8.56 18.03 -12.46
C ARG A 77 -9.77 17.77 -13.36
N LYS A 78 -9.82 18.43 -14.50
CA LYS A 78 -10.81 18.12 -15.56
C LYS A 78 -10.36 16.86 -16.31
N ILE A 79 -10.85 15.72 -15.89
CA ILE A 79 -10.52 14.41 -16.48
C ILE A 79 -11.74 13.94 -17.28
N THR A 80 -11.58 13.77 -18.60
CA THR A 80 -12.68 13.47 -19.52
C THR A 80 -12.64 12.03 -20.07
N ASN A 81 -11.52 11.33 -19.91
CA ASN A 81 -11.37 9.98 -20.45
C ASN A 81 -10.39 9.13 -19.64
N ARG A 82 -10.37 7.83 -19.93
CA ARG A 82 -9.52 6.84 -19.24
C ARG A 82 -8.03 7.15 -19.33
N PHE A 83 -7.55 7.58 -20.49
CA PHE A 83 -6.12 7.87 -20.68
C PHE A 83 -5.69 9.09 -19.87
N GLY A 84 -6.53 10.12 -19.84
CA GLY A 84 -6.33 11.29 -18.98
C GLY A 84 -6.27 10.92 -17.49
N LEU A 85 -7.15 10.02 -17.03
CA LEU A 85 -7.15 9.53 -15.65
C LEU A 85 -5.85 8.77 -15.33
N ILE A 86 -5.44 7.85 -16.19
CA ILE A 86 -4.20 7.08 -15.98
C ILE A 86 -2.98 8.02 -15.90
N ARG A 87 -2.92 9.02 -16.78
CA ARG A 87 -1.85 10.02 -16.78
C ARG A 87 -1.87 10.82 -15.49
N ALA A 88 -3.02 11.35 -15.11
CA ALA A 88 -3.19 12.15 -13.90
C ALA A 88 -2.78 11.35 -12.63
N ILE A 89 -3.20 10.09 -12.50
CA ILE A 89 -2.79 9.21 -11.39
C ILE A 89 -1.26 9.07 -11.33
N LYS A 90 -0.61 8.82 -12.47
CA LYS A 90 0.85 8.69 -12.51
C LYS A 90 1.58 9.99 -12.14
N GLU A 91 1.04 11.13 -12.56
CA GLU A 91 1.59 12.46 -12.22
C GLU A 91 1.46 12.72 -10.73
N GLU A 92 0.27 12.50 -10.14
CA GLU A 92 0.05 12.68 -8.70
C GLU A 92 0.93 11.74 -7.87
N TRP A 93 1.05 10.48 -8.27
CA TRP A 93 1.95 9.54 -7.60
C TRP A 93 3.41 10.03 -7.59
N ARG A 94 3.90 10.51 -8.74
CA ARG A 94 5.27 11.03 -8.87
C ARG A 94 5.50 12.34 -8.13
N SER A 95 4.44 13.11 -7.89
CA SER A 95 4.51 14.38 -7.14
C SER A 95 4.52 14.21 -5.62
N LEU A 96 4.37 12.98 -5.12
CA LEU A 96 4.51 12.71 -3.69
C LEU A 96 5.96 12.94 -3.27
N SER A 97 6.16 13.79 -2.28
CA SER A 97 7.50 14.07 -1.79
C SER A 97 8.03 12.93 -0.91
N VAL A 98 9.34 12.81 -0.87
CA VAL A 98 10.03 11.83 -0.01
C VAL A 98 9.72 12.12 1.45
N GLU A 99 9.70 13.39 1.84
CA GLU A 99 9.41 13.81 3.21
C GLU A 99 7.99 13.42 3.63
N TYR A 100 7.01 13.54 2.72
CA TYR A 100 5.64 13.09 3.00
C TYR A 100 5.60 11.57 3.23
N SER A 101 6.24 10.81 2.37
CA SER A 101 6.31 9.35 2.48
C SER A 101 7.02 8.91 3.76
N GLN A 102 8.11 9.57 4.12
CA GLN A 102 8.84 9.30 5.38
C GLN A 102 7.98 9.61 6.61
N LYS A 103 7.28 10.76 6.63
CA LYS A 103 6.36 11.10 7.73
C LYS A 103 5.26 10.06 7.90
N LEU A 104 4.69 9.57 6.78
CA LEU A 104 3.68 8.51 6.83
C LEU A 104 4.25 7.20 7.37
N ALA A 105 5.43 6.78 6.91
CA ALA A 105 6.08 5.57 7.42
C ALA A 105 6.39 5.69 8.92
N GLN A 106 6.91 6.83 9.36
CA GLN A 106 7.19 7.09 10.79
C GLN A 106 5.91 7.14 11.66
N SER A 107 4.74 7.43 11.05
CA SER A 107 3.49 7.45 11.80
C SER A 107 2.96 6.04 12.14
N CYS A 108 3.46 4.98 11.50
CA CYS A 108 2.94 3.62 11.70
C CYS A 108 2.99 3.17 13.17
N SER A 109 4.14 3.34 13.83
CA SER A 109 4.28 3.00 15.26
C SER A 109 3.26 3.73 16.13
N LYS A 110 3.07 5.03 15.88
CA LYS A 110 2.13 5.85 16.65
C LYS A 110 0.69 5.43 16.40
N ARG A 111 0.35 5.03 15.18
CA ARG A 111 -0.98 4.51 14.83
C ARG A 111 -1.25 3.20 15.55
N CYS A 112 -0.31 2.26 15.49
CA CYS A 112 -0.44 1.00 16.20
C CYS A 112 -0.61 1.22 17.72
N GLN A 113 0.17 2.13 18.31
CA GLN A 113 0.04 2.46 19.73
C GLN A 113 -1.33 3.07 20.03
N ALA A 114 -1.81 4.00 19.19
CA ALA A 114 -3.11 4.64 19.38
C ALA A 114 -4.27 3.61 19.31
N VAL A 115 -4.18 2.60 18.43
CA VAL A 115 -5.17 1.51 18.40
C VAL A 115 -5.13 0.68 19.67
N LEU A 116 -3.93 0.36 20.18
CA LEU A 116 -3.78 -0.35 21.46
C LEU A 116 -4.36 0.46 22.62
N ASP A 117 -4.05 1.75 22.68
CA ASP A 117 -4.55 2.65 23.73
C ASP A 117 -6.08 2.83 23.65
N ASN A 118 -6.66 2.66 22.45
CA ASN A 118 -8.10 2.70 22.21
C ASN A 118 -8.78 1.32 22.23
N ASN A 119 -8.15 0.33 22.86
CA ASN A 119 -8.67 -1.04 23.00
C ASN A 119 -9.03 -1.74 21.67
N GLY A 120 -8.34 -1.40 20.59
CA GLY A 120 -8.58 -1.96 19.28
C GLY A 120 -9.66 -1.24 18.45
N ASP A 121 -10.28 -0.20 19.00
CA ASP A 121 -11.25 0.61 18.28
C ASP A 121 -10.59 1.56 17.27
N TRP A 122 -11.43 2.06 16.35
CA TRP A 122 -11.00 2.98 15.29
C TRP A 122 -10.31 4.25 15.82
N ILE A 123 -9.30 4.72 15.09
CA ILE A 123 -8.56 5.93 15.39
C ILE A 123 -8.66 6.95 14.24
N PRO A 124 -8.76 8.26 14.51
CA PRO A 124 -8.82 9.30 13.49
C PRO A 124 -7.42 9.59 12.92
N TYR A 125 -7.09 8.95 11.80
CA TYR A 125 -5.83 9.19 11.09
C TYR A 125 -6.06 9.52 9.63
#